data_d272388a0be1f8966d152a3c15c51f8a
#
_entry.id   d272388a0be1f8966d152a3c15c51f8a
#
_cell.length_a   1.000
_cell.length_b   1.000
_cell.length_c   1.000
_cell.angle_alpha   90.00
_cell.angle_beta   90.00
_cell.angle_gamma   90.00
#
_symmetry.space_group_name_H-M   'P 1'
#
loop_
_entity.id
_entity.type
_entity.pdbx_description
1 polymer ?
#
loop_
_entity_poly.entity_id
_entity_poly.type
_entity_poly.pdbx_seq_one_letter_code
_entity_poly.pdbx_strand_id
1 'polypeptide(L)'
;MAIPYRHLSDPLLMNDDESMELWKTILLCKKVIDAAYHPHGFNIGMNVGRPAGAGIDMHCHLHIVPRWNGDTNFMPVIDGTKVLSEGVLQTYDKLLPLFEKEAANA
;
A
#
# COMPACT_ATOMS: atom_id res chain seq x y z
N MET A 1 0.41 3.06 -0.63
CA MET A 1 0.70 2.64 0.76
C MET A 1 -0.34 3.19 1.71
N ALA A 2 -0.53 2.53 2.85
CA ALA A 2 -1.43 2.98 3.90
C ALA A 2 -0.63 3.28 5.16
N ILE A 3 -0.90 4.43 5.79
CA ILE A 3 -0.14 4.89 6.96
C ILE A 3 -1.09 5.35 8.06
N PRO A 4 -0.77 5.09 9.34
CA PRO A 4 -1.54 5.65 10.44
C PRO A 4 -1.29 7.15 10.57
N TYR A 5 -2.24 7.87 11.16
CA TYR A 5 -2.08 9.31 11.38
C TYR A 5 -1.00 9.62 12.42
N ARG A 6 -0.96 8.83 13.49
CA ARG A 6 0.06 9.01 14.54
C ARG A 6 1.40 8.48 14.04
N HIS A 7 2.47 9.26 14.21
CA HIS A 7 3.81 8.84 13.77
C HIS A 7 4.32 7.69 14.63
N LEU A 8 4.53 6.53 14.01
CA LEU A 8 4.99 5.31 14.67
C LEU A 8 6.03 4.63 13.80
N SER A 9 7.11 4.17 14.43
CA SER A 9 8.17 3.45 13.74
C SER A 9 8.01 1.92 13.80
N ASP A 10 7.14 1.44 14.68
CA ASP A 10 6.95 0.01 14.91
C ASP A 10 5.47 -0.30 15.07
N PRO A 11 4.94 -1.35 14.37
CA PRO A 11 3.52 -1.71 14.47
C PRO A 11 3.09 -2.13 15.87
N LEU A 12 4.00 -2.56 16.73
CA LEU A 12 3.66 -2.88 18.13
C LEU A 12 3.20 -1.66 18.93
N LEU A 13 3.53 -0.45 18.46
CA LEU A 13 3.13 0.78 19.12
C LEU A 13 1.69 1.21 18.78
N MET A 14 1.07 0.58 17.79
CA MET A 14 -0.31 0.87 17.43
C MET A 14 -1.28 0.28 18.45
N ASN A 15 -2.34 1.03 18.76
CA ASN A 15 -3.46 0.46 19.52
C ASN A 15 -4.36 -0.35 18.58
N ASP A 16 -5.37 -1.02 19.16
CA ASP A 16 -6.26 -1.89 18.38
C ASP A 16 -7.04 -1.13 17.31
N ASP A 17 -7.50 0.09 17.64
CA ASP A 17 -8.24 0.92 16.68
C ASP A 17 -7.35 1.32 15.50
N GLU A 18 -6.12 1.71 15.76
CA GLU A 18 -5.15 2.05 14.71
C GLU A 18 -4.85 0.86 13.82
N SER A 19 -4.65 -0.32 14.41
CA SER A 19 -4.40 -1.54 13.66
C SER A 19 -5.58 -1.92 12.78
N MET A 20 -6.80 -1.82 13.31
CA MET A 20 -8.02 -2.12 12.56
C MET A 20 -8.22 -1.13 11.41
N GLU A 21 -8.03 0.16 11.65
CA GLU A 21 -8.16 1.19 10.64
C GLU A 21 -7.14 1.00 9.52
N LEU A 22 -5.90 0.67 9.87
CA LEU A 22 -4.85 0.43 8.89
C LEU A 22 -5.20 -0.77 8.01
N TRP A 23 -5.69 -1.85 8.61
CA TRP A 23 -6.09 -3.04 7.86
C TRP A 23 -7.28 -2.75 6.94
N LYS A 24 -8.30 -2.06 7.44
CA LYS A 24 -9.46 -1.66 6.62
C LYS A 24 -9.04 -0.77 5.45
N THR A 25 -8.10 0.13 5.69
CA THR A 25 -7.59 1.02 4.64
C THR A 25 -6.88 0.23 3.53
N ILE A 26 -6.07 -0.75 3.91
CA ILE A 26 -5.38 -1.57 2.91
C ILE A 26 -6.35 -2.42 2.10
N LEU A 27 -7.41 -2.91 2.72
CA LEU A 27 -8.45 -3.65 2.00
C LEU A 27 -9.22 -2.74 1.04
N LEU A 28 -9.46 -1.50 1.41
CA LEU A 28 -10.04 -0.50 0.51
C LEU A 28 -9.11 -0.25 -0.68
N CYS A 29 -7.81 -0.11 -0.43
CA CYS A 29 -6.81 0.04 -1.49
C CYS A 29 -6.83 -1.14 -2.46
N LYS A 30 -6.90 -2.36 -1.93
CA LYS A 30 -6.98 -3.57 -2.76
C LYS A 30 -8.19 -3.53 -3.67
N LYS A 31 -9.35 -3.18 -3.12
CA LYS A 31 -10.59 -3.11 -3.87
C LYS A 31 -10.53 -2.11 -5.01
N VAL A 32 -9.99 -0.92 -4.73
CA VAL A 32 -9.85 0.14 -5.72
C VAL A 32 -8.85 -0.23 -6.81
N ILE A 33 -7.69 -0.75 -6.45
CA ILE A 33 -6.66 -1.15 -7.42
C ILE A 33 -7.16 -2.29 -8.30
N ASP A 34 -7.88 -3.24 -7.70
CA ASP A 34 -8.47 -4.36 -8.44
C ASP A 34 -9.47 -3.84 -9.49
N ALA A 35 -10.30 -2.89 -9.12
CA ALA A 35 -11.26 -2.29 -10.05
C ALA A 35 -10.59 -1.49 -11.17
N ALA A 36 -9.47 -0.82 -10.88
CA ALA A 36 -8.78 0.05 -11.82
C ALA A 36 -7.88 -0.69 -12.80
N TYR A 37 -7.18 -1.73 -12.33
CA TYR A 37 -6.09 -2.37 -13.07
C TYR A 37 -6.27 -3.86 -13.31
N HIS A 38 -7.15 -4.52 -12.59
CA HIS A 38 -7.40 -5.97 -12.69
C HIS A 38 -6.12 -6.81 -12.63
N PRO A 39 -5.28 -6.64 -11.60
CA PRO A 39 -4.06 -7.44 -11.48
C PRO A 39 -4.38 -8.90 -11.18
N HIS A 40 -3.40 -9.78 -11.39
CA HIS A 40 -3.56 -11.20 -11.09
C HIS A 40 -3.45 -11.50 -9.60
N GLY A 41 -2.79 -10.64 -8.84
CA GLY A 41 -2.63 -10.81 -7.41
C GLY A 41 -2.07 -9.55 -6.75
N PHE A 42 -1.83 -9.64 -5.45
CA PHE A 42 -1.28 -8.54 -4.66
C PHE A 42 -0.25 -9.08 -3.68
N ASN A 43 0.75 -8.26 -3.40
CA ASN A 43 1.60 -8.45 -2.24
C ASN A 43 1.34 -7.30 -1.27
N ILE A 44 1.15 -7.64 0.00
CA ILE A 44 0.92 -6.67 1.07
C ILE A 44 1.99 -6.91 2.13
N GLY A 45 2.65 -5.85 2.57
CA GLY A 45 3.71 -6.01 3.55
C GLY A 45 4.17 -4.71 4.16
N MET A 46 5.01 -4.84 5.19
CA MET A 46 5.58 -3.73 5.94
C MET A 46 7.04 -4.04 6.21
N ASN A 47 7.90 -3.05 6.01
CA ASN A 47 9.30 -3.15 6.44
C ASN A 47 9.41 -2.61 7.85
N VAL A 48 9.94 -3.43 8.76
CA VAL A 48 10.12 -3.08 10.17
C VAL A 48 11.59 -3.22 10.52
N GLY A 49 12.19 -2.13 10.99
CA GLY A 49 13.60 -2.10 11.35
C GLY A 49 14.52 -1.93 10.16
N ARG A 50 15.74 -1.46 10.45
CA ARG A 50 16.73 -1.10 9.43
C ARG A 50 17.15 -2.27 8.54
N PRO A 51 17.45 -3.48 9.07
CA PRO A 51 17.84 -4.61 8.23
C PRO A 51 16.76 -5.07 7.25
N ALA A 52 15.49 -4.74 7.53
CA ALA A 52 14.39 -5.06 6.65
C ALA A 52 14.11 -3.97 5.61
N GLY A 53 14.92 -2.90 5.59
CA GLY A 53 14.76 -1.82 4.63
C GLY A 53 14.08 -0.57 5.16
N ALA A 54 13.64 -0.56 6.43
CA ALA A 54 13.07 0.63 7.05
C ALA A 54 14.19 1.58 7.50
N GLY A 55 14.02 2.88 7.27
CA GLY A 55 14.90 3.89 7.81
C GLY A 55 14.72 4.07 9.32
N ILE A 56 15.68 4.76 9.97
CA ILE A 56 15.64 4.96 11.44
C ILE A 56 14.37 5.69 11.87
N ASP A 57 14.00 6.73 11.14
CA ASP A 57 12.85 7.58 11.46
C ASP A 57 11.65 7.31 10.55
N MET A 58 11.62 6.14 9.90
CA MET A 58 10.57 5.84 8.96
C MET A 58 9.23 5.66 9.68
N HIS A 59 8.21 6.37 9.18
CA HIS A 59 6.85 6.18 9.63
C HIS A 59 6.34 4.81 9.18
N CYS A 60 5.76 4.08 10.11
CA CYS A 60 5.18 2.76 9.85
C CYS A 60 4.14 2.85 8.72
N HIS A 61 4.25 1.99 7.72
CA HIS A 61 3.30 1.97 6.62
C HIS A 61 3.21 0.59 5.98
N LEU A 62 2.03 0.27 5.47
CA LEU A 62 1.80 -0.94 4.69
C LEU A 62 1.94 -0.62 3.20
N HIS A 63 2.70 -1.44 2.51
CA HIS A 63 2.75 -1.45 1.05
C HIS A 63 1.68 -2.36 0.50
N ILE A 64 1.05 -1.95 -0.60
CA ILE A 64 0.24 -2.84 -1.41
C ILE A 64 0.74 -2.75 -2.84
N VAL A 65 1.08 -3.89 -3.41
CA VAL A 65 1.69 -3.97 -4.73
C VAL A 65 0.86 -4.89 -5.60
N PRO A 66 0.24 -4.37 -6.67
CA PRO A 66 -0.44 -5.23 -7.64
C PRO A 66 0.60 -6.05 -8.41
N ARG A 67 0.26 -7.30 -8.68
CA ARG A 67 1.16 -8.23 -9.34
C ARG A 67 0.48 -8.85 -10.55
N TRP A 68 1.29 -9.10 -11.59
CA TRP A 68 0.83 -9.79 -12.80
C TRP A 68 1.68 -11.00 -13.04
N ASN A 69 1.13 -12.02 -13.71
CA ASN A 69 1.87 -13.21 -14.08
C ASN A 69 3.10 -12.80 -14.91
N GLY A 70 4.26 -13.30 -14.53
CA GLY A 70 5.52 -13.00 -15.24
C GLY A 70 6.23 -11.73 -14.80
N ASP A 71 5.71 -11.02 -13.80
CA ASP A 71 6.38 -9.84 -13.25
C ASP A 71 7.53 -10.22 -12.29
N THR A 72 8.20 -9.18 -11.73
CA THR A 72 9.27 -9.36 -10.77
C THR A 72 8.73 -9.79 -9.40
N ASN A 73 9.58 -10.42 -8.58
CA ASN A 73 9.25 -10.77 -7.21
C ASN A 73 9.00 -9.55 -6.34
N PHE A 74 8.28 -9.77 -5.23
CA PHE A 74 7.84 -8.74 -4.30
C PHE A 74 8.98 -7.86 -3.78
N MET A 75 10.08 -8.47 -3.35
CA MET A 75 11.17 -7.72 -2.75
C MET A 75 11.82 -6.71 -3.70
N PRO A 76 12.14 -7.05 -4.95
CA PRO A 76 12.62 -6.07 -5.91
C PRO A 76 11.62 -4.95 -6.22
N VAL A 77 10.34 -5.24 -6.16
CA VAL A 77 9.29 -4.23 -6.39
C VAL A 77 9.25 -3.23 -5.23
N ILE A 78 9.37 -3.69 -3.99
CA ILE A 78 9.40 -2.82 -2.81
C ILE A 78 10.65 -1.94 -2.79
N ASP A 79 11.78 -2.47 -3.21
CA ASP A 79 13.04 -1.73 -3.24
C ASP A 79 13.10 -0.67 -4.34
N GLY A 80 12.04 -0.51 -5.11
CA GLY A 80 11.80 0.72 -5.84
C GLY A 80 12.46 0.84 -7.19
N THR A 81 12.82 -0.25 -7.83
CA THR A 81 13.51 -0.16 -9.11
C THR A 81 12.62 -0.41 -10.32
N LYS A 82 11.43 -0.97 -10.13
CA LYS A 82 10.51 -1.19 -11.24
C LYS A 82 9.60 0.00 -11.43
N VAL A 83 9.77 0.65 -12.55
CA VAL A 83 8.96 1.79 -12.93
C VAL A 83 7.74 1.29 -13.66
N LEU A 84 6.56 1.63 -13.18
CA LEU A 84 5.33 1.45 -13.95
C LEU A 84 5.38 2.39 -15.14
N SER A 85 4.85 1.96 -16.28
CA SER A 85 4.79 2.79 -17.48
C SER A 85 3.83 3.97 -17.32
N GLU A 86 3.00 3.96 -16.29
CA GLU A 86 2.03 5.01 -15.99
C GLU A 86 2.65 6.03 -15.01
N GLY A 87 2.50 7.32 -15.28
CA GLY A 87 2.99 8.37 -14.41
C GLY A 87 2.16 8.52 -13.14
N VAL A 88 2.76 9.11 -12.09
CA VAL A 88 2.12 9.27 -10.78
C VAL A 88 0.83 10.09 -10.87
N LEU A 89 0.82 11.20 -11.61
CA LEU A 89 -0.37 12.03 -11.76
C LEU A 89 -1.49 11.30 -12.50
N GLN A 90 -1.13 10.53 -13.50
CA GLN A 90 -2.09 9.73 -14.26
C GLN A 90 -2.71 8.66 -13.38
N THR A 91 -1.93 8.01 -12.54
CA THR A 91 -2.42 7.03 -11.57
C THR A 91 -3.34 7.70 -10.54
N TYR A 92 -2.96 8.86 -10.04
CA TYR A 92 -3.78 9.62 -9.10
C TYR A 92 -5.14 9.96 -9.69
N ASP A 93 -5.17 10.49 -10.91
CA ASP A 93 -6.40 10.85 -11.60
C ASP A 93 -7.31 9.66 -11.84
N LYS A 94 -6.73 8.49 -12.05
CA LYS A 94 -7.47 7.24 -12.27
C LYS A 94 -8.04 6.68 -10.98
N LEU A 95 -7.29 6.74 -9.89
CA LEU A 95 -7.67 6.10 -8.62
C LEU A 95 -8.57 6.97 -7.76
N LEU A 96 -8.42 8.29 -7.79
CA LEU A 96 -9.15 9.18 -6.89
C LEU A 96 -10.67 9.00 -6.98
N PRO A 97 -11.30 9.01 -8.16
CA PRO A 97 -12.75 8.81 -8.25
C PRO A 97 -13.20 7.46 -7.70
N LEU A 98 -12.38 6.43 -7.86
CA LEU A 98 -12.70 5.09 -7.37
C LEU A 98 -12.62 5.03 -5.85
N PHE A 99 -11.64 5.70 -5.24
CA PHE A 99 -11.55 5.81 -3.78
C PHE A 99 -12.75 6.55 -3.21
N GLU A 100 -13.15 7.65 -3.83
CA GLU A 100 -14.31 8.42 -3.39
C GLU A 100 -15.58 7.58 -3.44
N LYS A 101 -15.78 6.83 -4.51
CA LYS A 101 -16.95 5.96 -4.68
C LYS A 101 -16.97 4.85 -3.63
N GLU A 102 -15.86 4.17 -3.42
CA GLU A 102 -15.79 3.06 -2.47
C GLU A 102 -15.87 3.53 -1.03
N ALA A 103 -15.30 4.67 -0.70
CA ALA A 103 -15.40 5.26 0.62
C ALA A 103 -16.85 5.64 0.96
N ALA A 104 -17.60 6.13 -0.02
CA ALA A 104 -19.02 6.46 0.17
C ALA A 104 -19.88 5.22 0.41
N ASN A 105 -19.46 4.06 -0.09
CA ASN A 105 -20.16 2.79 0.07
C ASN A 105 -19.70 1.96 1.28
N ALA A 106 -18.72 2.46 2.01
CA ALA A 106 -18.13 1.73 3.14
C ALA A 106 -18.99 1.84 4.41
#